data_b0fdcaa40285a43133f38075921c3227
#
_entry.id   b0fdcaa40285a43133f38075921c3227
#
_cell.length_a   1.000
_cell.length_b   1.000
_cell.length_c   1.000
_cell.angle_alpha   90.00
_cell.angle_beta   90.00
_cell.angle_gamma   90.00
#
_symmetry.space_group_name_H-M   'P 1'
#
loop_
_entity.id
_entity.type
_entity.pdbx_description
1 polymer ?
#
loop_
_entity_poly.entity_id
_entity_poly.type
_entity_poly.pdbx_seq_one_letter_code
_entity_poly.pdbx_strand_id
1 'polypeptide(L)'
;MRVDVWYLIGNALHDRVTLQAQLDALDVSLSAEVPKEVNPCFYLFKLWPAALEERYVQLLSKYRPNSRIVIDAFVPEEYAVGKNRKARRLYAFGVNRARNECIKESFDSGADYCFPLDCRHYISSAGWLKLMQDLNSQPEYGYYIMGQGQLREGESPERDITTIDFWEGDIKFSEVREYLIGFGKDHDIKYHSALSYGQDCRTELLSSLGVPGGWLKKHTVVRHSNCYEHYGKGSYAMLLPSGRPKLDTDLEARRKTQQLAVSGLLQEYEDLFM
;
A
#
# COMPACT_ATOMS: atom_id res chain seq x y z
N MET A 1 -8.06 1.09 21.83
CA MET A 1 -7.65 0.50 20.54
C MET A 1 -6.56 1.37 19.92
N ARG A 2 -5.49 0.77 19.42
CA ARG A 2 -4.40 1.44 18.70
C ARG A 2 -4.30 0.89 17.29
N VAL A 3 -4.29 1.78 16.30
CA VAL A 3 -4.19 1.43 14.88
C VAL A 3 -2.90 2.00 14.30
N ASP A 4 -1.99 1.15 13.87
CA ASP A 4 -0.79 1.58 13.15
C ASP A 4 -1.07 1.60 11.64
N VAL A 5 -0.81 2.73 11.01
CA VAL A 5 -0.95 2.91 9.58
C VAL A 5 0.41 3.19 8.97
N TRP A 6 0.92 2.23 8.22
CA TRP A 6 2.22 2.32 7.58
C TRP A 6 2.11 2.82 6.15
N TYR A 7 2.83 3.88 5.86
CA TYR A 7 3.04 4.35 4.51
C TYR A 7 4.35 3.79 3.97
N LEU A 8 4.27 2.90 3.00
CA LEU A 8 5.44 2.30 2.36
C LEU A 8 5.95 3.24 1.28
N ILE A 9 7.21 3.63 1.40
CA ILE A 9 7.91 4.54 0.51
C ILE A 9 9.06 3.77 -0.14
N GLY A 10 8.91 3.43 -1.40
CA GLY A 10 9.94 2.82 -2.24
C GLY A 10 10.33 3.73 -3.39
N ASN A 11 11.22 3.26 -4.25
CA ASN A 11 11.61 4.01 -5.44
C ASN A 11 10.41 4.27 -6.35
N ALA A 12 10.28 5.51 -6.82
CA ALA A 12 9.31 5.86 -7.84
C ALA A 12 9.68 5.16 -9.16
N LEU A 13 8.73 4.45 -9.73
CA LEU A 13 8.92 3.82 -11.05
C LEU A 13 8.67 4.85 -12.13
N HIS A 14 9.71 5.31 -12.78
CA HIS A 14 9.70 6.43 -13.73
C HIS A 14 8.61 6.38 -14.80
N ASP A 15 8.13 5.19 -15.15
CA ASP A 15 7.05 5.02 -16.14
C ASP A 15 5.65 5.21 -15.59
N ARG A 16 5.47 5.19 -14.26
CA ARG A 16 4.16 5.18 -13.63
C ARG A 16 3.91 6.30 -12.66
N VAL A 17 4.91 6.64 -11.87
CA VAL A 17 4.81 7.67 -10.83
C VAL A 17 6.05 8.52 -10.91
N THR A 18 5.88 9.83 -11.04
CA THR A 18 7.02 10.73 -10.90
C THR A 18 7.40 10.86 -9.42
N LEU A 19 8.66 11.12 -9.15
CA LEU A 19 9.11 11.42 -7.78
C LEU A 19 8.33 12.60 -7.19
N GLN A 20 8.07 13.63 -8.00
CA GLN A 20 7.31 14.80 -7.55
C GLN A 20 5.89 14.41 -7.14
N ALA A 21 5.17 13.63 -7.95
CA ALA A 21 3.82 13.17 -7.60
C ALA A 21 3.80 12.29 -6.34
N GLN A 22 4.86 11.53 -6.10
CA GLN A 22 4.98 10.74 -4.86
C GLN A 22 5.17 11.64 -3.64
N LEU A 23 5.99 12.68 -3.76
CA LEU A 23 6.20 13.67 -2.70
C LEU A 23 4.93 14.49 -2.43
N ASP A 24 4.25 14.95 -3.49
CA ASP A 24 2.99 15.71 -3.38
C ASP A 24 1.89 14.85 -2.72
N ALA A 25 1.77 13.59 -3.11
CA ALA A 25 0.84 12.67 -2.49
C ALA A 25 1.13 12.44 -1.01
N LEU A 26 2.40 12.33 -0.65
CA LEU A 26 2.82 12.19 0.74
C LEU A 26 2.53 13.47 1.53
N ASP A 27 2.81 14.65 0.97
CA ASP A 27 2.49 15.94 1.57
C ASP A 27 1.00 16.08 1.89
N VAL A 28 0.12 15.73 0.93
CA VAL A 28 -1.33 15.68 1.13
C VAL A 28 -1.71 14.71 2.24
N SER A 29 -1.15 13.51 2.25
CA SER A 29 -1.45 12.50 3.28
C SER A 29 -0.98 12.92 4.67
N LEU A 30 0.15 13.61 4.76
CA LEU A 30 0.72 14.13 6.00
C LEU A 30 -0.05 15.32 6.57
N SER A 31 -0.71 16.12 5.72
CA SER A 31 -1.51 17.27 6.15
C SER A 31 -2.88 16.86 6.71
N ALA A 32 -3.35 15.64 6.44
CA ALA A 32 -4.63 15.15 6.94
C ALA A 32 -4.64 15.02 8.47
N GLU A 33 -5.74 15.42 9.09
CA GLU A 33 -5.99 15.13 10.50
C GLU A 33 -6.32 13.64 10.67
N VAL A 34 -5.66 13.02 11.65
CA VAL A 34 -5.90 11.62 12.00
C VAL A 34 -6.43 11.52 13.43
N PRO A 35 -7.33 10.58 13.75
CA PRO A 35 -7.75 10.32 15.12
C PRO A 35 -6.56 9.97 16.03
N LYS A 36 -6.66 10.28 17.31
CA LYS A 36 -5.59 10.02 18.31
C LYS A 36 -5.23 8.54 18.47
N GLU A 37 -6.14 7.65 18.12
CA GLU A 37 -5.97 6.20 18.13
C GLU A 37 -5.15 5.70 16.94
N VAL A 38 -5.03 6.52 15.90
CA VAL A 38 -4.29 6.20 14.67
C VAL A 38 -2.88 6.73 14.78
N ASN A 39 -1.92 5.84 14.60
CA ASN A 39 -0.50 6.16 14.63
C ASN A 39 0.08 6.03 13.21
N PRO A 40 0.31 7.13 12.49
CA PRO A 40 0.99 7.10 11.20
C PRO A 40 2.44 6.69 11.37
N CYS A 41 2.85 5.68 10.61
CA CYS A 41 4.21 5.14 10.59
C CYS A 41 4.73 5.14 9.15
N PHE A 42 6.04 5.15 8.98
CA PHE A 42 6.66 5.22 7.67
C PHE A 42 7.72 4.14 7.52
N TYR A 43 7.67 3.44 6.39
CA TYR A 43 8.65 2.42 6.05
C TYR A 43 9.31 2.80 4.72
N LEU A 44 10.57 3.25 4.81
CA LEU A 44 11.40 3.55 3.66
C LEU A 44 12.17 2.29 3.28
N PHE A 45 11.91 1.74 2.10
CA PHE A 45 12.56 0.51 1.72
C PHE A 45 13.34 0.63 0.41
N LYS A 46 14.61 0.27 0.50
CA LYS A 46 15.55 0.15 -0.62
C LYS A 46 15.54 1.38 -1.54
N LEU A 47 15.47 2.59 -0.94
CA LEU A 47 15.56 3.83 -1.69
C LEU A 47 16.97 4.03 -2.25
N TRP A 48 17.04 4.40 -3.53
CA TRP A 48 18.28 4.73 -4.20
C TRP A 48 18.08 5.93 -5.15
N PRO A 49 19.01 6.90 -5.22
CA PRO A 49 20.23 7.01 -4.37
C PRO A 49 19.91 7.40 -2.92
N ALA A 50 20.90 7.26 -2.02
CA ALA A 50 20.74 7.57 -0.59
C ALA A 50 20.23 8.99 -0.31
N ALA A 51 20.57 9.97 -1.13
CA ALA A 51 20.04 11.34 -1.04
C ALA A 51 18.50 11.40 -1.15
N LEU A 52 17.87 10.41 -1.78
CA LEU A 52 16.40 10.30 -1.84
C LEU A 52 15.83 9.90 -0.47
N GLU A 53 16.48 8.99 0.23
CA GLU A 53 16.12 8.58 1.59
C GLU A 53 16.19 9.78 2.55
N GLU A 54 17.29 10.53 2.51
CA GLU A 54 17.46 11.73 3.33
C GLU A 54 16.36 12.77 3.08
N ARG A 55 15.98 12.96 1.81
CA ARG A 55 14.89 13.87 1.43
C ARG A 55 13.54 13.47 2.03
N TYR A 56 13.22 12.15 2.03
CA TYR A 56 12.01 11.67 2.68
C TYR A 56 12.07 11.82 4.20
N VAL A 57 13.17 11.47 4.82
CA VAL A 57 13.34 11.62 6.28
C VAL A 57 13.16 13.10 6.70
N GLN A 58 13.72 14.05 5.95
CA GLN A 58 13.54 15.49 6.22
C GLN A 58 12.06 15.90 6.10
N LEU A 59 11.36 15.46 5.05
CA LEU A 59 9.95 15.73 4.85
C LEU A 59 9.09 15.16 5.99
N LEU A 60 9.30 13.91 6.34
CA LEU A 60 8.56 13.23 7.41
C LEU A 60 8.80 13.89 8.76
N SER A 61 10.05 14.23 9.08
CA SER A 61 10.41 14.90 10.34
C SER A 61 9.78 16.27 10.48
N LYS A 62 9.58 16.98 9.37
CA LYS A 62 8.90 18.28 9.34
C LYS A 62 7.42 18.19 9.71
N TYR A 63 6.71 17.21 9.15
CA TYR A 63 5.26 17.10 9.29
C TYR A 63 4.84 16.18 10.45
N ARG A 64 5.63 15.18 10.75
CA ARG A 64 5.32 14.13 11.74
C ARG A 64 6.55 13.78 12.59
N PRO A 65 7.08 14.74 13.39
CA PRO A 65 8.35 14.56 14.11
C PRO A 65 8.34 13.40 15.12
N ASN A 66 7.16 13.00 15.60
CA ASN A 66 7.00 11.91 16.56
C ASN A 66 6.56 10.60 15.92
N SER A 67 6.47 10.53 14.59
CA SER A 67 6.08 9.29 13.91
C SER A 67 7.24 8.31 13.87
N ARG A 68 6.90 7.03 13.92
CA ARG A 68 7.86 5.95 13.74
C ARG A 68 8.31 5.89 12.29
N ILE A 69 9.61 5.99 12.07
CA ILE A 69 10.24 5.85 10.76
C ILE A 69 11.16 4.63 10.82
N VAL A 70 10.94 3.66 9.95
CA VAL A 70 11.81 2.51 9.75
C VAL A 70 12.49 2.64 8.40
N ILE A 71 13.80 2.47 8.36
CA ILE A 71 14.61 2.57 7.15
C ILE A 71 15.23 1.21 6.86
N ASP A 72 14.83 0.61 5.75
CA ASP A 72 15.48 -0.56 5.15
C ASP A 72 16.34 -0.07 3.98
N ALA A 73 17.56 0.39 4.30
CA ALA A 73 18.45 1.05 3.36
C ALA A 73 18.85 0.14 2.19
N PHE A 74 19.07 0.73 1.01
CA PHE A 74 19.67 0.03 -0.11
C PHE A 74 21.18 -0.10 0.11
N VAL A 75 21.67 -1.32 0.16
CA VAL A 75 23.09 -1.65 0.30
C VAL A 75 23.59 -2.29 -0.99
N PRO A 76 24.44 -1.61 -1.78
CA PRO A 76 24.89 -2.10 -3.09
C PRO A 76 25.53 -3.48 -3.02
N GLU A 77 26.32 -3.76 -1.97
CA GLU A 77 26.99 -5.04 -1.76
C GLU A 77 25.98 -6.19 -1.55
N GLU A 78 24.89 -5.94 -0.80
CA GLU A 78 23.82 -6.93 -0.61
C GLU A 78 23.07 -7.19 -1.91
N TYR A 79 22.86 -6.14 -2.71
CA TYR A 79 22.24 -6.28 -4.02
C TYR A 79 23.11 -7.12 -4.96
N ALA A 80 24.43 -6.83 -5.01
CA ALA A 80 25.38 -7.49 -5.90
C ALA A 80 25.53 -8.99 -5.61
N VAL A 81 25.48 -9.42 -4.32
CA VAL A 81 25.57 -10.85 -3.97
C VAL A 81 24.28 -11.64 -4.25
N GLY A 82 23.24 -10.99 -4.74
CA GLY A 82 22.01 -11.66 -5.17
C GLY A 82 22.29 -12.71 -6.24
N LYS A 83 22.03 -14.00 -5.93
CA LYS A 83 22.39 -15.16 -6.76
C LYS A 83 21.84 -15.13 -8.20
N ASN A 84 20.76 -14.40 -8.43
CA ASN A 84 20.14 -14.26 -9.74
C ASN A 84 19.24 -13.02 -9.79
N ARG A 85 18.75 -12.68 -10.97
CA ARG A 85 17.89 -11.51 -11.21
C ARG A 85 16.61 -11.51 -10.38
N LYS A 86 16.04 -12.69 -10.08
CA LYS A 86 14.87 -12.81 -9.20
C LYS A 86 15.20 -12.39 -7.76
N ALA A 87 16.33 -12.82 -7.23
CA ALA A 87 16.78 -12.46 -5.88
C ALA A 87 17.03 -10.95 -5.78
N ARG A 88 17.72 -10.36 -6.76
CA ARG A 88 17.96 -8.90 -6.84
C ARG A 88 16.66 -8.11 -6.95
N ARG A 89 15.71 -8.59 -7.76
CA ARG A 89 14.38 -7.99 -7.86
C ARG A 89 13.62 -8.03 -6.52
N LEU A 90 13.66 -9.14 -5.80
CA LEU A 90 13.04 -9.24 -4.48
C LEU A 90 13.72 -8.34 -3.45
N TYR A 91 15.03 -8.17 -3.55
CA TYR A 91 15.75 -7.24 -2.70
C TYR A 91 15.30 -5.79 -2.90
N ALA A 92 15.31 -5.32 -4.15
CA ALA A 92 15.04 -3.92 -4.47
C ALA A 92 13.55 -3.54 -4.51
N PHE A 93 12.66 -4.51 -4.81
CA PHE A 93 11.24 -4.26 -5.06
C PHE A 93 10.31 -5.23 -4.31
N GLY A 94 10.77 -5.82 -3.23
CA GLY A 94 10.04 -6.79 -2.42
C GLY A 94 8.99 -6.15 -1.50
N VAL A 95 8.03 -5.44 -2.08
CA VAL A 95 6.98 -4.70 -1.35
C VAL A 95 6.21 -5.55 -0.36
N ASN A 96 5.98 -6.84 -0.64
CA ASN A 96 5.29 -7.73 0.28
C ASN A 96 6.14 -8.08 1.51
N ARG A 97 7.47 -8.15 1.36
CA ARG A 97 8.37 -8.27 2.51
C ARG A 97 8.26 -7.03 3.39
N ALA A 98 8.33 -5.84 2.81
CA ALA A 98 8.19 -4.59 3.56
C ALA A 98 6.82 -4.51 4.28
N ARG A 99 5.71 -4.91 3.64
CA ARG A 99 4.40 -4.99 4.28
C ARG A 99 4.37 -5.95 5.47
N ASN A 100 4.99 -7.12 5.35
CA ASN A 100 5.07 -8.09 6.44
C ASN A 100 5.91 -7.58 7.61
N GLU A 101 6.97 -6.83 7.34
CA GLU A 101 7.75 -6.16 8.40
C GLU A 101 6.91 -5.08 9.11
N CYS A 102 6.14 -4.27 8.38
CA CYS A 102 5.21 -3.32 8.99
C CYS A 102 4.19 -4.01 9.91
N ILE A 103 3.63 -5.14 9.47
CA ILE A 103 2.69 -5.92 10.27
C ILE A 103 3.37 -6.42 11.56
N LYS A 104 4.55 -7.01 11.43
CA LYS A 104 5.34 -7.49 12.57
C LYS A 104 5.65 -6.36 13.56
N GLU A 105 6.19 -5.25 13.07
CA GLU A 105 6.56 -4.09 13.86
C GLU A 105 5.37 -3.49 14.63
N SER A 106 4.17 -3.48 14.03
CA SER A 106 2.95 -3.01 14.68
C SER A 106 2.57 -3.88 15.86
N PHE A 107 2.50 -5.19 15.67
CA PHE A 107 2.08 -6.10 16.75
C PHE A 107 3.14 -6.26 17.84
N ASP A 108 4.41 -6.25 17.49
CA ASP A 108 5.51 -6.23 18.48
C ASP A 108 5.46 -4.96 19.35
N SER A 109 4.93 -3.85 18.83
CA SER A 109 4.75 -2.61 19.57
C SER A 109 3.38 -2.46 20.25
N GLY A 110 2.52 -3.47 20.19
CA GLY A 110 1.23 -3.52 20.88
C GLY A 110 0.07 -2.83 20.15
N ALA A 111 0.12 -2.73 18.82
CA ALA A 111 -1.05 -2.28 18.05
C ALA A 111 -2.14 -3.36 18.02
N ASP A 112 -3.40 -2.93 17.95
CA ASP A 112 -4.55 -3.82 17.75
C ASP A 112 -4.79 -4.10 16.27
N TYR A 113 -4.48 -3.11 15.41
CA TYR A 113 -4.60 -3.20 13.95
C TYR A 113 -3.41 -2.58 13.24
N CYS A 114 -3.08 -3.13 12.06
CA CYS A 114 -2.05 -2.64 11.15
C CYS A 114 -2.59 -2.50 9.72
N PHE A 115 -2.39 -1.33 9.11
CA PHE A 115 -2.73 -1.06 7.70
C PHE A 115 -1.47 -0.72 6.90
N PRO A 116 -0.86 -1.66 6.17
CA PRO A 116 0.29 -1.36 5.31
C PRO A 116 -0.18 -0.78 3.97
N LEU A 117 -0.16 0.53 3.87
CA LEU A 117 -0.58 1.32 2.71
C LEU A 117 0.62 1.70 1.82
N ASP A 118 0.37 1.99 0.55
CA ASP A 118 1.36 2.65 -0.29
C ASP A 118 1.33 4.16 -0.02
N CYS A 119 2.45 4.87 -0.20
CA CYS A 119 2.59 6.28 0.17
C CYS A 119 1.63 7.26 -0.54
N ARG A 120 0.94 6.81 -1.59
CA ARG A 120 -0.08 7.58 -2.30
C ARG A 120 -1.52 7.32 -1.85
N HIS A 121 -1.72 6.52 -0.82
CA HIS A 121 -3.05 6.33 -0.25
C HIS A 121 -3.38 7.48 0.71
N TYR A 122 -4.56 8.05 0.52
CA TYR A 122 -5.12 9.09 1.35
C TYR A 122 -6.44 8.59 1.97
N ILE A 123 -6.61 8.83 3.24
CA ILE A 123 -7.86 8.56 3.96
C ILE A 123 -8.34 9.90 4.50
N SER A 124 -9.53 10.34 4.09
CA SER A 124 -10.12 11.59 4.57
C SER A 124 -10.46 11.53 6.06
N SER A 125 -10.67 12.68 6.69
CA SER A 125 -11.09 12.75 8.09
C SER A 125 -12.39 11.95 8.33
N ALA A 126 -13.35 12.03 7.42
CA ALA A 126 -14.57 11.22 7.48
C ALA A 126 -14.28 9.72 7.31
N GLY A 127 -13.36 9.36 6.40
CA GLY A 127 -12.91 7.98 6.20
C GLY A 127 -12.26 7.40 7.46
N TRP A 128 -11.44 8.19 8.16
CA TRP A 128 -10.84 7.79 9.44
C TRP A 128 -11.88 7.55 10.52
N LEU A 129 -12.83 8.46 10.69
CA LEU A 129 -13.91 8.31 11.67
C LEU A 129 -14.72 7.05 11.41
N LYS A 130 -15.07 6.79 10.16
CA LYS A 130 -15.80 5.59 9.76
C LYS A 130 -15.00 4.32 10.01
N LEU A 131 -13.71 4.31 9.64
CA LEU A 131 -12.82 3.18 9.91
C LEU A 131 -12.76 2.87 11.41
N MET A 132 -12.59 3.89 12.25
CA MET A 132 -12.52 3.70 13.69
C MET A 132 -13.84 3.18 14.28
N GLN A 133 -14.99 3.65 13.78
CA GLN A 133 -16.29 3.13 14.16
C GLN A 133 -16.43 1.64 13.81
N ASP A 134 -16.04 1.27 12.60
CA ASP A 134 -16.14 -0.11 12.13
C ASP A 134 -15.24 -1.05 12.94
N LEU A 135 -13.98 -0.66 13.17
CA LEU A 135 -13.04 -1.44 13.98
C LEU A 135 -13.48 -1.58 15.45
N ASN A 136 -14.10 -0.54 16.03
CA ASN A 136 -14.65 -0.61 17.39
C ASN A 136 -15.90 -1.49 17.48
N SER A 137 -16.69 -1.57 16.42
CA SER A 137 -17.92 -2.37 16.43
C SER A 137 -17.68 -3.87 16.24
N GLN A 138 -16.52 -4.25 15.67
CA GLN A 138 -16.20 -5.65 15.34
C GLN A 138 -14.70 -5.93 15.56
N PRO A 139 -14.22 -5.87 16.80
CA PRO A 139 -12.79 -5.98 17.11
C PRO A 139 -12.22 -7.40 16.98
N GLU A 140 -13.08 -8.42 16.80
CA GLU A 140 -12.70 -9.83 16.73
C GLU A 140 -12.18 -10.29 15.37
N TYR A 141 -12.29 -9.45 14.32
CA TYR A 141 -11.84 -9.84 12.99
C TYR A 141 -10.32 -9.73 12.84
N GLY A 142 -9.70 -10.79 12.34
CA GLY A 142 -8.27 -10.82 12.01
C GLY A 142 -7.92 -10.01 10.76
N TYR A 143 -8.91 -9.69 9.91
CA TYR A 143 -8.71 -8.91 8.68
C TYR A 143 -9.82 -7.90 8.48
N TYR A 144 -9.44 -6.73 7.99
CA TYR A 144 -10.36 -5.67 7.60
C TYR A 144 -10.15 -5.29 6.14
N ILE A 145 -11.20 -5.38 5.33
CA ILE A 145 -11.13 -5.07 3.90
C ILE A 145 -11.67 -3.67 3.65
N MET A 146 -10.82 -2.79 3.15
CA MET A 146 -11.16 -1.41 2.85
C MET A 146 -11.14 -1.17 1.34
N GLY A 147 -12.18 -0.51 0.82
CA GLY A 147 -12.27 -0.13 -0.59
C GLY A 147 -11.15 0.83 -0.99
N GLN A 148 -10.73 0.76 -2.25
CA GLN A 148 -9.79 1.71 -2.84
C GLN A 148 -10.44 2.43 -4.01
N GLY A 149 -10.65 3.73 -3.86
CA GLY A 149 -10.99 4.65 -4.93
C GLY A 149 -9.74 5.21 -5.63
N GLN A 150 -9.91 5.89 -6.75
CA GLN A 150 -8.83 6.62 -7.41
C GLN A 150 -9.27 8.06 -7.68
N LEU A 151 -8.55 9.02 -7.14
CA LEU A 151 -8.71 10.43 -7.48
C LEU A 151 -8.19 10.69 -8.90
N ARG A 152 -8.91 11.52 -9.62
CA ARG A 152 -8.45 12.07 -10.89
C ARG A 152 -7.67 13.35 -10.64
N GLU A 153 -6.85 13.74 -11.60
CA GLU A 153 -6.15 15.00 -11.56
C GLU A 153 -7.16 16.16 -11.45
N GLY A 154 -6.91 17.07 -10.49
CA GLY A 154 -7.80 18.20 -10.18
C GLY A 154 -9.00 17.89 -9.27
N GLU A 155 -9.24 16.63 -8.89
CA GLU A 155 -10.23 16.30 -7.86
C GLU A 155 -9.69 16.56 -6.46
N SER A 156 -10.52 17.11 -5.56
CA SER A 156 -10.14 17.30 -4.16
C SER A 156 -10.03 15.97 -3.43
N PRO A 157 -8.97 15.76 -2.63
CA PRO A 157 -8.85 14.57 -1.77
C PRO A 157 -9.89 14.57 -0.63
N GLU A 158 -10.39 15.72 -0.24
CA GLU A 158 -11.48 15.88 0.74
C GLU A 158 -12.87 15.75 0.11
N ARG A 159 -12.96 15.38 -1.17
CA ARG A 159 -14.24 15.05 -1.77
C ARG A 159 -14.95 14.07 -0.86
N ASP A 160 -16.17 14.42 -0.47
CA ASP A 160 -17.01 13.57 0.38
C ASP A 160 -17.29 12.26 -0.36
N ILE A 161 -16.63 11.26 0.06
CA ILE A 161 -16.65 9.94 -0.51
C ILE A 161 -17.88 9.16 -0.01
N THR A 162 -18.54 9.64 1.04
CA THR A 162 -19.82 9.10 1.50
C THR A 162 -20.91 9.21 0.44
N THR A 163 -20.74 10.11 -0.52
CA THR A 163 -21.66 10.26 -1.69
C THR A 163 -21.30 9.35 -2.88
N ILE A 164 -20.15 8.68 -2.85
CA ILE A 164 -19.90 7.62 -3.82
C ILE A 164 -20.49 6.35 -3.22
N ASP A 165 -21.74 6.07 -3.57
CA ASP A 165 -22.42 4.81 -3.26
C ASP A 165 -21.71 3.64 -3.96
N PHE A 166 -20.51 3.31 -3.48
CA PHE A 166 -19.78 2.16 -3.98
C PHE A 166 -20.54 0.84 -3.74
N TRP A 167 -21.63 0.88 -2.95
CA TRP A 167 -22.21 -0.33 -2.37
C TRP A 167 -23.74 -0.41 -2.39
N GLU A 168 -24.45 0.58 -2.89
CA GLU A 168 -25.88 0.44 -3.12
C GLU A 168 -26.15 -0.13 -4.52
N GLY A 169 -26.19 -1.43 -4.54
CA GLY A 169 -26.95 -2.24 -5.50
C GLY A 169 -26.30 -2.55 -6.84
N ASP A 170 -25.52 -1.68 -7.47
CA ASP A 170 -25.16 -1.85 -8.88
C ASP A 170 -23.69 -1.67 -9.26
N ILE A 171 -22.81 -1.45 -8.32
CA ILE A 171 -21.38 -1.45 -8.67
C ILE A 171 -20.95 -2.89 -8.88
N LYS A 172 -20.86 -3.25 -10.14
CA LYS A 172 -20.20 -4.49 -10.54
C LYS A 172 -18.80 -4.49 -9.91
N PHE A 173 -18.45 -5.52 -9.17
CA PHE A 173 -17.11 -5.71 -8.59
C PHE A 173 -15.96 -5.51 -9.59
N SER A 174 -16.24 -5.47 -10.89
CA SER A 174 -15.33 -5.10 -11.96
C SER A 174 -14.86 -3.63 -11.91
N GLU A 175 -15.55 -2.74 -11.20
CA GLU A 175 -15.21 -1.31 -11.10
C GLU A 175 -14.37 -1.00 -9.88
N VAL A 176 -14.42 -1.81 -8.84
CA VAL A 176 -13.50 -1.75 -7.73
C VAL A 176 -12.16 -2.33 -8.17
N ARG A 177 -11.19 -1.46 -8.36
CA ARG A 177 -9.90 -1.83 -8.95
C ARG A 177 -9.01 -2.63 -8.02
N GLU A 178 -9.11 -2.38 -6.73
CA GLU A 178 -8.31 -3.02 -5.70
C GLU A 178 -8.91 -2.75 -4.31
N TYR A 179 -8.62 -3.62 -3.36
CA TYR A 179 -8.92 -3.39 -1.96
C TYR A 179 -7.62 -3.26 -1.16
N LEU A 180 -7.70 -2.57 -0.04
CA LEU A 180 -6.66 -2.51 0.97
C LEU A 180 -7.01 -3.49 2.08
N ILE A 181 -5.98 -4.02 2.73
CA ILE A 181 -6.13 -5.03 3.76
C ILE A 181 -5.52 -4.50 5.05
N GLY A 182 -6.36 -4.36 6.07
CA GLY A 182 -5.94 -4.19 7.45
C GLY A 182 -5.80 -5.54 8.14
N PHE A 183 -4.87 -5.65 9.05
CA PHE A 183 -4.58 -6.84 9.82
C PHE A 183 -4.91 -6.57 11.28
N GLY A 184 -5.72 -7.41 11.91
CA GLY A 184 -5.91 -7.49 13.34
C GLY A 184 -4.84 -8.37 13.97
N LYS A 185 -4.67 -8.32 15.28
CA LYS A 185 -3.68 -9.14 16.01
C LYS A 185 -3.88 -10.65 15.86
N ASP A 186 -5.10 -11.08 15.56
CA ASP A 186 -5.46 -12.50 15.38
C ASP A 186 -5.38 -12.96 13.91
N HIS A 187 -4.64 -12.20 13.06
CA HIS A 187 -4.40 -12.61 11.68
C HIS A 187 -3.52 -13.87 11.61
N ASP A 188 -3.85 -14.78 10.68
CA ASP A 188 -3.16 -16.06 10.50
C ASP A 188 -2.35 -16.15 9.21
N ILE A 189 -2.62 -15.26 8.22
CA ILE A 189 -1.88 -15.20 6.96
C ILE A 189 -1.25 -13.84 6.74
N LYS A 190 -0.22 -13.82 5.88
CA LYS A 190 0.55 -12.64 5.51
C LYS A 190 0.67 -12.53 3.99
N TYR A 191 1.20 -11.42 3.53
CA TYR A 191 1.57 -11.27 2.13
C TYR A 191 2.62 -12.30 1.70
N HIS A 192 2.49 -12.81 0.50
CA HIS A 192 3.47 -13.73 -0.07
C HIS A 192 4.77 -12.99 -0.40
N SER A 193 5.80 -13.19 0.41
CA SER A 193 7.07 -12.45 0.35
C SER A 193 7.91 -12.72 -0.92
N ALA A 194 7.63 -13.82 -1.65
CA ALA A 194 8.29 -14.11 -2.93
C ALA A 194 7.72 -13.32 -4.12
N LEU A 195 6.70 -12.49 -3.90
CA LEU A 195 6.17 -11.57 -4.90
C LEU A 195 6.74 -10.17 -4.73
N SER A 196 7.18 -9.58 -5.82
CA SER A 196 7.71 -8.23 -5.88
C SER A 196 6.75 -7.28 -6.56
N TYR A 197 7.01 -5.99 -6.50
CA TYR A 197 6.24 -4.98 -7.21
C TYR A 197 6.09 -5.31 -8.71
N GLY A 198 4.90 -5.06 -9.28
CA GLY A 198 4.56 -5.44 -10.65
C GLY A 198 4.13 -6.91 -10.84
N GLN A 199 4.12 -7.70 -9.77
CA GLN A 199 3.46 -9.01 -9.68
C GLN A 199 2.12 -8.87 -8.93
N ASP A 200 1.36 -9.94 -8.78
CA ASP A 200 0.05 -9.91 -8.10
C ASP A 200 0.18 -9.81 -6.56
N CYS A 201 0.94 -8.83 -6.10
CA CYS A 201 1.38 -8.70 -4.70
C CYS A 201 0.26 -8.66 -3.65
N ARG A 202 -0.88 -8.08 -3.98
CA ARG A 202 -2.03 -7.93 -3.06
C ARG A 202 -3.18 -8.85 -3.46
N THR A 203 -3.37 -9.07 -4.75
CA THR A 203 -4.51 -9.82 -5.26
C THR A 203 -4.47 -11.31 -4.89
N GLU A 204 -3.29 -11.87 -4.66
CA GLU A 204 -3.16 -13.23 -4.14
C GLU A 204 -3.74 -13.33 -2.72
N LEU A 205 -3.38 -12.39 -1.84
CA LEU A 205 -3.92 -12.37 -0.48
C LEU A 205 -5.43 -12.10 -0.47
N LEU A 206 -5.92 -11.17 -1.30
CA LEU A 206 -7.36 -10.93 -1.46
C LEU A 206 -8.11 -12.18 -1.89
N SER A 207 -7.50 -12.97 -2.81
CA SER A 207 -8.07 -14.25 -3.22
C SER A 207 -8.08 -15.26 -2.08
N SER A 208 -7.01 -15.36 -1.30
CA SER A 208 -6.92 -16.23 -0.15
C SER A 208 -7.96 -15.90 0.92
N LEU A 209 -8.26 -14.62 1.09
CA LEU A 209 -9.34 -14.15 1.97
C LEU A 209 -10.74 -14.33 1.39
N GLY A 210 -10.86 -14.79 0.14
CA GLY A 210 -12.15 -14.95 -0.53
C GLY A 210 -12.83 -13.63 -0.91
N VAL A 211 -12.08 -12.52 -0.95
CA VAL A 211 -12.61 -11.20 -1.31
C VAL A 211 -13.03 -11.21 -2.79
N PRO A 212 -14.27 -10.86 -3.14
CA PRO A 212 -14.71 -10.85 -4.53
C PRO A 212 -13.93 -9.91 -5.42
N GLY A 213 -13.62 -10.33 -6.65
CA GLY A 213 -12.91 -9.52 -7.62
C GLY A 213 -12.37 -10.32 -8.81
N GLY A 214 -11.80 -9.63 -9.78
CA GLY A 214 -11.23 -10.25 -10.98
C GLY A 214 -10.05 -11.19 -10.71
N TRP A 215 -9.42 -11.10 -9.56
CA TRP A 215 -8.32 -11.97 -9.11
C TRP A 215 -8.76 -13.40 -8.80
N LEU A 216 -10.03 -13.64 -8.47
CA LEU A 216 -10.54 -15.00 -8.19
C LEU A 216 -10.40 -15.97 -9.38
N LYS A 217 -10.29 -15.46 -10.60
CA LYS A 217 -10.05 -16.26 -11.81
C LYS A 217 -8.61 -16.78 -11.91
N LYS A 218 -7.68 -16.20 -11.14
CA LYS A 218 -6.24 -16.43 -11.26
C LYS A 218 -5.65 -17.18 -10.10
N HIS A 219 -6.28 -17.13 -8.94
CA HIS A 219 -5.77 -17.70 -7.70
C HIS A 219 -6.77 -18.66 -7.07
N THR A 220 -6.27 -19.65 -6.36
CA THR A 220 -7.10 -20.55 -5.57
C THR A 220 -7.74 -19.79 -4.43
N VAL A 221 -9.06 -19.90 -4.31
CA VAL A 221 -9.81 -19.26 -3.22
C VAL A 221 -9.72 -20.12 -1.98
N VAL A 222 -9.18 -19.57 -0.92
CA VAL A 222 -9.23 -20.14 0.43
C VAL A 222 -9.94 -19.12 1.31
N ARG A 223 -11.08 -19.49 1.89
CA ARG A 223 -11.81 -18.59 2.79
C ARG A 223 -11.30 -18.76 4.21
N HIS A 224 -10.97 -17.63 4.83
CA HIS A 224 -10.63 -17.56 6.25
C HIS A 224 -11.86 -17.12 7.05
N SER A 225 -12.16 -17.84 8.12
CA SER A 225 -13.38 -17.63 8.91
C SER A 225 -13.38 -16.31 9.70
N ASN A 226 -12.20 -15.75 9.94
CA ASN A 226 -12.03 -14.50 10.67
C ASN A 226 -11.81 -13.29 9.77
N CYS A 227 -12.13 -13.39 8.46
CA CYS A 227 -12.09 -12.25 7.56
C CYS A 227 -13.31 -11.34 7.80
N TYR A 228 -13.05 -10.06 8.01
CA TYR A 228 -14.08 -9.05 8.04
C TYR A 228 -14.53 -8.73 6.62
N GLU A 229 -15.65 -9.30 6.22
CA GLU A 229 -16.27 -9.07 4.90
C GLU A 229 -17.12 -7.79 4.89
N HIS A 230 -16.65 -6.70 5.50
CA HIS A 230 -17.36 -5.44 5.38
C HIS A 230 -16.91 -4.73 4.10
N TYR A 231 -17.63 -4.99 3.03
CA TYR A 231 -17.64 -4.15 1.83
C TYR A 231 -18.37 -2.86 2.18
N GLY A 232 -17.84 -2.16 3.20
CA GLY A 232 -18.64 -1.26 3.97
C GLY A 232 -18.80 0.09 3.36
N LYS A 233 -19.99 0.56 3.47
CA LYS A 233 -20.37 1.93 3.28
C LYS A 233 -19.38 2.85 4.03
N GLY A 234 -18.50 3.52 3.30
CA GLY A 234 -17.75 4.67 3.79
C GLY A 234 -16.35 4.45 4.33
N SER A 235 -15.84 3.22 4.42
CA SER A 235 -14.47 2.97 4.83
C SER A 235 -13.58 2.64 3.63
N TYR A 236 -12.87 3.62 3.10
CA TYR A 236 -11.97 3.44 1.99
C TYR A 236 -10.88 4.51 1.91
N ALA A 237 -9.81 4.19 1.18
CA ALA A 237 -8.76 5.12 0.88
C ALA A 237 -8.79 5.53 -0.60
N MET A 238 -8.34 6.74 -0.86
CA MET A 238 -8.17 7.25 -2.21
C MET A 238 -6.72 7.11 -2.64
N LEU A 239 -6.51 6.55 -3.83
CA LEU A 239 -5.19 6.57 -4.46
C LEU A 239 -5.02 7.91 -5.18
N LEU A 240 -4.08 8.72 -4.70
CA LEU A 240 -3.76 10.02 -5.25
C LEU A 240 -3.13 9.93 -6.65
N PRO A 241 -3.24 10.97 -7.48
CA PRO A 241 -2.72 10.96 -8.85
C PRO A 241 -1.24 10.59 -8.94
N SER A 242 -0.84 10.02 -10.05
CA SER A 242 0.55 9.57 -10.28
C SER A 242 1.43 10.60 -10.98
N GLY A 243 0.88 11.76 -11.35
CA GLY A 243 1.57 12.76 -12.15
C GLY A 243 1.76 12.36 -13.63
N ARG A 244 1.09 11.30 -14.06
CA ARG A 244 1.12 10.82 -15.45
C ARG A 244 -0.29 10.50 -15.95
N PRO A 245 -0.56 10.71 -17.25
CA PRO A 245 -1.84 10.34 -17.81
C PRO A 245 -2.10 8.84 -17.61
N LYS A 246 -3.35 8.48 -17.46
CA LYS A 246 -3.80 7.09 -17.33
C LYS A 246 -3.35 6.30 -18.56
N LEU A 247 -2.34 5.48 -18.40
CA LEU A 247 -2.04 4.47 -19.39
C LEU A 247 -3.08 3.36 -19.23
N ASP A 248 -3.82 3.13 -20.27
CA ASP A 248 -4.72 2.00 -20.50
C ASP A 248 -5.64 1.51 -19.36
N THR A 249 -6.90 1.29 -19.69
CA THR A 249 -7.88 0.60 -18.83
C THR A 249 -7.62 -0.89 -18.72
N ASP A 250 -6.79 -1.47 -19.60
CA ASP A 250 -6.45 -2.88 -19.61
C ASP A 250 -5.47 -3.23 -18.48
N LEU A 251 -5.87 -4.16 -17.62
CA LEU A 251 -5.09 -4.64 -16.49
C LEU A 251 -3.80 -5.33 -16.95
N GLU A 252 -3.84 -6.03 -18.06
CA GLU A 252 -2.68 -6.76 -18.59
C GLU A 252 -1.63 -5.82 -19.17
N ALA A 253 -2.04 -4.81 -19.93
CA ALA A 253 -1.18 -3.75 -20.42
C ALA A 253 -0.51 -2.98 -19.26
N ARG A 254 -1.27 -2.68 -18.20
CA ARG A 254 -0.75 -2.05 -16.98
C ARG A 254 0.30 -2.90 -16.27
N ARG A 255 0.08 -4.21 -16.16
CA ARG A 255 1.06 -5.14 -15.57
C ARG A 255 2.34 -5.22 -16.40
N LYS A 256 2.19 -5.30 -17.72
CA LYS A 256 3.34 -5.29 -18.64
C LYS A 256 4.17 -4.02 -18.47
N THR A 257 3.54 -2.86 -18.41
CA THR A 257 4.22 -1.57 -18.18
C THR A 257 4.95 -1.56 -16.82
N GLN A 258 4.31 -2.09 -15.77
CA GLN A 258 4.97 -2.21 -14.45
C GLN A 258 6.20 -3.12 -14.49
N GLN A 259 6.09 -4.25 -15.18
CA GLN A 259 7.20 -5.19 -15.29
C GLN A 259 8.36 -4.61 -16.11
N LEU A 260 8.06 -3.83 -17.16
CA LEU A 260 9.08 -3.13 -17.95
C LEU A 260 9.79 -2.07 -17.10
N ALA A 261 9.05 -1.26 -16.33
CA ALA A 261 9.63 -0.26 -15.44
C ALA A 261 10.56 -0.89 -14.39
N VAL A 262 10.11 -1.96 -13.74
CA VAL A 262 10.96 -2.71 -12.78
C VAL A 262 12.17 -3.30 -13.48
N SER A 263 12.04 -3.80 -14.71
CA SER A 263 13.15 -4.38 -15.47
C SER A 263 14.17 -3.31 -15.87
N GLY A 264 13.72 -2.10 -16.23
CA GLY A 264 14.58 -0.96 -16.51
C GLY A 264 15.42 -0.56 -15.30
N LEU A 265 14.80 -0.34 -14.16
CA LEU A 265 15.52 -0.01 -12.93
C LEU A 265 16.47 -1.13 -12.46
N LEU A 266 16.09 -2.40 -12.64
CA LEU A 266 16.99 -3.51 -12.35
C LEU A 266 18.21 -3.48 -13.26
N GLN A 267 18.05 -3.11 -14.52
CA GLN A 267 19.18 -2.99 -15.45
C GLN A 267 20.09 -1.85 -15.03
N GLU A 268 19.55 -0.68 -14.69
CA GLU A 268 20.33 0.44 -14.16
C GLU A 268 21.14 0.04 -12.91
N TYR A 269 20.54 -0.72 -11.99
CA TYR A 269 21.25 -1.19 -10.80
C TYR A 269 22.31 -2.25 -11.13
N GLU A 270 22.03 -3.14 -12.10
CA GLU A 270 23.03 -4.10 -12.59
C GLU A 270 24.23 -3.38 -13.23
N ASP A 271 23.97 -2.34 -14.02
CA ASP A 271 25.03 -1.53 -14.65
C ASP A 271 25.86 -0.72 -13.64
N LEU A 272 25.25 -0.33 -12.50
CA LEU A 272 25.92 0.45 -11.46
C LEU A 272 26.71 -0.39 -10.46
N PHE A 273 26.25 -1.61 -10.14
CA PHE A 273 26.73 -2.37 -8.98
C PHE A 273 27.34 -3.73 -9.35
N MET A 274 27.35 -4.12 -10.62
CA MET A 274 27.90 -5.41 -11.07
C MET A 274 28.98 -5.25 -12.11
#